data_85e75e50a0bacbfed6575e7546d3d23f
#
_entry.id   85e75e50a0bacbfed6575e7546d3d23f
#
_cell.length_a   1.000
_cell.length_b   1.000
_cell.length_c   1.000
_cell.angle_alpha   90.00
_cell.angle_beta   90.00
_cell.angle_gamma   90.00
#
_symmetry.space_group_name_H-M   'P 1'
#
loop_
_entity.id
_entity.type
_entity.pdbx_description
1 polymer ?
#
loop_
_entity_poly.entity_id
_entity_poly.type
_entity_poly.pdbx_seq_one_letter_code
_entity_poly.pdbx_strand_id
1 'polypeptide(L)'
;HAHTAVLVPGSGTFGMEAVARQFANKEKVLIVRNGWFSYRWTQIFDADKGLGGGSIVCKARQQGSGPQAPWAPAPADEVAATIRAEKPKVVFAPHVETASGIILNDDYIRTLTAAAHDVGALFVLDCVASGAMWVDMAATGVDVLISAPQKGWSSSPCCAMVMLSERARQAIDGTTSSSFSCDLKKWMQIAEGYEKGQHAYHTTMPTDALVRLRDVMLETRAYGFAKVRDEQIALGTQVRALLESRGFPSVAADGFKAPGVVVSYTTDPGIQN
;
A
#
# COMPACT_ATOMS: atom_id res chain seq x y z
N HIS A 1 -0.12 -14.29 -6.44
CA HIS A 1 -1.36 -14.66 -6.04
C HIS A 1 -2.46 -13.63 -6.26
N ALA A 2 -2.19 -12.60 -7.08
CA ALA A 2 -3.23 -11.78 -7.65
C ALA A 2 -3.97 -12.57 -8.75
N HIS A 3 -5.26 -12.27 -8.93
CA HIS A 3 -6.04 -12.78 -10.05
C HIS A 3 -5.72 -11.97 -11.32
N THR A 4 -5.62 -10.65 -11.19
CA THR A 4 -5.35 -9.73 -12.31
C THR A 4 -4.35 -8.67 -11.87
N ALA A 5 -3.39 -8.33 -12.72
CA ALA A 5 -2.46 -7.22 -12.54
C ALA A 5 -2.77 -6.12 -13.56
N VAL A 6 -2.87 -4.88 -13.08
CA VAL A 6 -3.18 -3.71 -13.92
C VAL A 6 -2.07 -2.69 -13.78
N LEU A 7 -1.57 -2.18 -14.89
CA LEU A 7 -0.61 -1.08 -14.94
C LEU A 7 -1.34 0.23 -15.23
N VAL A 8 -1.16 1.22 -14.37
CA VAL A 8 -1.69 2.58 -14.54
C VAL A 8 -0.50 3.52 -14.76
N PRO A 9 -0.41 4.26 -15.88
CA PRO A 9 0.71 5.18 -16.12
C PRO A 9 0.85 6.22 -15.02
N GLY A 10 2.09 6.50 -14.61
CA GLY A 10 2.38 7.51 -13.58
C GLY A 10 3.21 6.94 -12.43
N SER A 11 2.68 6.97 -11.22
CA SER A 11 3.39 6.51 -10.01
C SER A 11 2.43 5.79 -9.05
N GLY A 12 2.94 5.31 -7.92
CA GLY A 12 2.09 4.70 -6.88
C GLY A 12 0.92 5.59 -6.45
N THR A 13 1.10 6.92 -6.40
CA THR A 13 0.03 7.87 -6.09
C THR A 13 -1.10 7.84 -7.12
N PHE A 14 -0.77 7.69 -8.42
CA PHE A 14 -1.78 7.52 -9.47
C PHE A 14 -2.57 6.23 -9.30
N GLY A 15 -1.92 5.15 -8.83
CA GLY A 15 -2.59 3.90 -8.48
C GLY A 15 -3.53 4.05 -7.28
N MET A 16 -3.08 4.78 -6.23
CA MET A 16 -3.95 5.10 -5.09
C MET A 16 -5.21 5.84 -5.55
N GLU A 17 -5.03 6.89 -6.36
CA GLU A 17 -6.16 7.68 -6.88
C GLU A 17 -7.05 6.86 -7.82
N ALA A 18 -6.46 6.03 -8.70
CA ALA A 18 -7.22 5.12 -9.57
C ALA A 18 -8.12 4.17 -8.78
N VAL A 19 -7.59 3.57 -7.72
CA VAL A 19 -8.32 2.64 -6.84
C VAL A 19 -9.42 3.38 -6.07
N ALA A 20 -9.12 4.56 -5.50
CA ALA A 20 -10.10 5.36 -4.79
C ALA A 20 -11.27 5.78 -5.71
N ARG A 21 -10.97 6.29 -6.90
CA ARG A 21 -11.97 6.73 -7.89
C ARG A 21 -12.78 5.58 -8.48
N GLN A 22 -12.24 4.37 -8.48
CA GLN A 22 -12.95 3.20 -8.98
C GLN A 22 -13.88 2.62 -7.92
N PHE A 23 -13.38 2.34 -6.71
CA PHE A 23 -14.10 1.54 -5.72
C PHE A 23 -14.76 2.37 -4.61
N ALA A 24 -14.34 3.62 -4.39
CA ALA A 24 -14.79 4.45 -3.28
C ALA A 24 -15.54 5.71 -3.71
N ASN A 25 -15.98 5.78 -4.97
CA ASN A 25 -16.72 6.92 -5.51
C ASN A 25 -18.07 7.06 -4.78
N LYS A 26 -18.23 8.16 -4.00
CA LYS A 26 -19.39 8.45 -3.14
C LYS A 26 -19.65 7.45 -2.02
N GLU A 27 -18.66 6.60 -1.72
CA GLU A 27 -18.80 5.55 -0.73
C GLU A 27 -18.13 5.91 0.61
N LYS A 28 -18.67 5.41 1.71
CA LYS A 28 -18.04 5.50 3.03
C LYS A 28 -16.77 4.66 3.05
N VAL A 29 -15.67 5.21 3.55
CA VAL A 29 -14.37 4.55 3.61
C VAL A 29 -13.77 4.57 5.02
N LEU A 30 -12.90 3.58 5.30
CA LEU A 30 -12.07 3.58 6.50
C LEU A 30 -10.60 3.60 6.10
N ILE A 31 -9.81 4.45 6.77
CA ILE A 31 -8.38 4.64 6.49
C ILE A 31 -7.59 4.34 7.76
N VAL A 32 -6.70 3.34 7.70
CA VAL A 32 -5.65 3.14 8.69
C VAL A 32 -4.53 4.14 8.38
N ARG A 33 -4.24 5.04 9.34
CA ARG A 33 -3.30 6.15 9.13
C ARG A 33 -2.14 6.09 10.12
N ASN A 34 -0.98 5.64 9.63
CA ASN A 34 0.23 5.43 10.41
C ASN A 34 1.28 6.54 10.21
N GLY A 35 1.00 7.54 9.34
CA GLY A 35 1.87 8.66 9.07
C GLY A 35 1.46 9.46 7.85
N TRP A 36 2.44 10.13 7.22
CA TRP A 36 2.21 11.08 6.13
C TRP A 36 1.74 10.43 4.83
N PHE A 37 2.26 9.23 4.50
CA PHE A 37 1.90 8.60 3.22
C PHE A 37 0.53 7.93 3.28
N SER A 38 0.13 7.39 4.42
CA SER A 38 -1.25 6.91 4.61
C SER A 38 -2.26 8.06 4.78
N TYR A 39 -1.83 9.26 5.19
CA TYR A 39 -2.64 10.47 5.14
C TYR A 39 -3.03 10.86 3.70
N ARG A 40 -2.24 10.48 2.71
CA ARG A 40 -2.54 10.73 1.29
C ARG A 40 -3.91 10.19 0.87
N TRP A 41 -4.37 9.09 1.42
CA TRP A 41 -5.73 8.62 1.19
C TRP A 41 -6.77 9.68 1.57
N THR A 42 -6.62 10.29 2.75
CA THR A 42 -7.49 11.41 3.17
C THR A 42 -7.38 12.58 2.20
N GLN A 43 -6.16 12.95 1.77
CA GLN A 43 -5.96 14.04 0.81
C GLN A 43 -6.62 13.77 -0.54
N ILE A 44 -6.60 12.52 -1.03
CA ILE A 44 -7.28 12.14 -2.28
C ILE A 44 -8.80 12.34 -2.15
N PHE A 45 -9.39 11.94 -1.01
CA PHE A 45 -10.82 12.14 -0.76
C PHE A 45 -11.19 13.61 -0.53
N ASP A 46 -10.31 14.38 0.11
CA ASP A 46 -10.53 15.82 0.35
C ASP A 46 -10.37 16.66 -0.94
N ALA A 47 -9.53 16.21 -1.87
CA ALA A 47 -9.29 16.91 -3.15
C ALA A 47 -10.52 16.92 -4.08
N ASP A 48 -11.39 15.92 -3.95
CA ASP A 48 -12.62 15.83 -4.73
C ASP A 48 -13.80 15.56 -3.78
N LYS A 49 -14.60 16.58 -3.51
CA LYS A 49 -15.77 16.50 -2.62
C LYS A 49 -16.85 15.51 -3.09
N GLY A 50 -16.80 15.08 -4.34
CA GLY A 50 -17.67 14.05 -4.89
C GLY A 50 -17.13 12.63 -4.67
N LEU A 51 -15.87 12.51 -4.29
CA LEU A 51 -15.20 11.24 -4.01
C LEU A 51 -15.29 10.94 -2.52
N GLY A 52 -15.85 9.78 -2.18
CA GLY A 52 -16.03 9.38 -0.80
C GLY A 52 -17.31 9.95 -0.14
N GLY A 53 -18.09 9.08 0.48
CA GLY A 53 -19.29 9.39 1.25
C GLY A 53 -19.02 9.63 2.74
N GLY A 54 -17.76 9.88 3.11
CA GLY A 54 -17.25 10.07 4.47
C GLY A 54 -16.05 9.19 4.77
N SER A 55 -15.04 9.77 5.44
CA SER A 55 -13.80 9.08 5.80
C SER A 55 -13.72 8.85 7.32
N ILE A 56 -13.60 7.60 7.72
CA ILE A 56 -13.30 7.20 9.10
C ILE A 56 -11.79 6.97 9.17
N VAL A 57 -11.13 7.52 10.19
CA VAL A 57 -9.66 7.44 10.31
C VAL A 57 -9.26 6.79 11.62
N CYS A 58 -8.55 5.66 11.51
CA CYS A 58 -7.90 4.97 12.62
C CYS A 58 -6.42 5.34 12.63
N LYS A 59 -6.01 6.18 13.60
CA LYS A 59 -4.63 6.72 13.66
C LYS A 59 -3.72 5.85 14.51
N ALA A 60 -2.44 5.77 14.12
CA ALA A 60 -1.38 5.27 14.98
C ALA A 60 -1.36 6.01 16.33
N ARG A 61 -0.88 5.32 17.36
CA ARG A 61 -0.82 5.82 18.73
C ARG A 61 0.59 5.70 19.28
N GLN A 62 0.99 6.68 20.05
CA GLN A 62 2.24 6.63 20.79
C GLN A 62 2.13 5.62 21.94
N GLN A 63 3.15 4.81 22.11
CA GLN A 63 3.24 3.78 23.13
C GLN A 63 4.07 4.30 24.32
N GLY A 64 3.39 4.80 25.35
CA GLY A 64 4.02 5.40 26.52
C GLY A 64 4.00 6.92 26.49
N SER A 65 4.69 7.53 27.47
CA SER A 65 4.81 8.98 27.65
C SER A 65 6.24 9.45 27.36
N GLY A 66 6.37 10.57 26.69
CA GLY A 66 7.66 11.17 26.39
C GLY A 66 7.84 11.52 24.91
N PRO A 67 8.76 12.44 24.59
CA PRO A 67 8.90 12.98 23.24
C PRO A 67 9.43 11.96 22.23
N GLN A 68 10.10 10.90 22.70
CA GLN A 68 10.66 9.83 21.87
C GLN A 68 9.97 8.48 22.08
N ALA A 69 8.77 8.46 22.68
CA ALA A 69 8.02 7.22 22.80
C ALA A 69 7.62 6.68 21.40
N PRO A 70 7.76 5.38 21.16
CA PRO A 70 7.52 4.79 19.84
C PRO A 70 6.03 4.78 19.48
N TRP A 71 5.74 4.63 18.18
CA TRP A 71 4.39 4.60 17.65
C TRP A 71 4.04 3.21 17.14
N ALA A 72 2.81 2.79 17.41
CA ALA A 72 2.20 1.58 16.86
C ALA A 72 0.94 1.96 16.07
N PRO A 73 0.48 1.13 15.11
CA PRO A 73 -0.85 1.30 14.52
C PRO A 73 -1.93 1.23 15.60
N ALA A 74 -3.13 1.73 15.32
CA ALA A 74 -4.28 1.47 16.19
C ALA A 74 -4.42 -0.05 16.41
N PRO A 75 -4.83 -0.53 17.59
CA PRO A 75 -4.99 -1.97 17.85
C PRO A 75 -5.88 -2.63 16.79
N ALA A 76 -5.46 -3.78 16.27
CA ALA A 76 -6.16 -4.47 15.18
C ALA A 76 -7.63 -4.76 15.52
N ASP A 77 -7.89 -5.20 16.76
CA ASP A 77 -9.25 -5.53 17.22
C ASP A 77 -10.16 -4.28 17.26
N GLU A 78 -9.62 -3.12 17.67
CA GLU A 78 -10.37 -1.86 17.66
C GLU A 78 -10.69 -1.42 16.23
N VAL A 79 -9.74 -1.52 15.32
CA VAL A 79 -9.97 -1.21 13.90
C VAL A 79 -10.99 -2.17 13.31
N ALA A 80 -10.88 -3.47 13.58
CA ALA A 80 -11.83 -4.49 13.14
C ALA A 80 -13.24 -4.24 13.69
N ALA A 81 -13.36 -3.86 14.97
CA ALA A 81 -14.65 -3.49 15.58
C ALA A 81 -15.24 -2.24 14.88
N THR A 82 -14.41 -1.24 14.59
CA THR A 82 -14.83 -0.04 13.86
C THR A 82 -15.31 -0.39 12.45
N ILE A 83 -14.60 -1.27 11.72
CA ILE A 83 -15.02 -1.74 10.40
C ILE A 83 -16.41 -2.37 10.46
N ARG A 84 -16.64 -3.27 11.43
CA ARG A 84 -17.94 -3.95 11.59
C ARG A 84 -19.07 -3.00 11.98
N ALA A 85 -18.80 -2.01 12.84
CA ALA A 85 -19.78 -1.02 13.27
C ALA A 85 -20.16 -0.04 12.15
N GLU A 86 -19.14 0.50 11.45
CA GLU A 86 -19.28 1.56 10.48
C GLU A 86 -19.60 1.07 9.06
N LYS A 87 -19.32 -0.20 8.77
CA LYS A 87 -19.58 -0.87 7.49
C LYS A 87 -19.11 -0.04 6.29
N PRO A 88 -17.83 0.36 6.22
CA PRO A 88 -17.32 1.08 5.06
C PRO A 88 -17.42 0.20 3.80
N LYS A 89 -17.45 0.83 2.63
CA LYS A 89 -17.38 0.11 1.34
C LYS A 89 -15.96 -0.36 1.02
N VAL A 90 -14.97 0.44 1.44
CA VAL A 90 -13.55 0.15 1.23
C VAL A 90 -12.76 0.50 2.48
N VAL A 91 -11.81 -0.38 2.83
CA VAL A 91 -10.82 -0.16 3.89
C VAL A 91 -9.46 0.04 3.23
N PHE A 92 -8.77 1.13 3.55
CA PHE A 92 -7.44 1.46 3.05
C PHE A 92 -6.41 1.37 4.17
N ALA A 93 -5.29 0.71 3.92
CA ALA A 93 -4.17 0.62 4.86
C ALA A 93 -2.82 0.72 4.16
N PRO A 94 -1.79 1.34 4.79
CA PRO A 94 -0.42 1.23 4.33
C PRO A 94 0.15 -0.11 4.81
N HIS A 95 0.88 -0.84 3.97
CA HIS A 95 1.69 -1.96 4.45
C HIS A 95 2.89 -1.43 5.22
N VAL A 96 3.65 -0.53 4.59
CA VAL A 96 4.77 0.18 5.21
C VAL A 96 4.52 1.69 5.14
N GLU A 97 4.58 2.35 6.29
CA GLU A 97 4.51 3.81 6.39
C GLU A 97 5.92 4.41 6.42
N THR A 98 6.29 5.10 5.37
CA THR A 98 7.64 5.68 5.24
C THR A 98 7.94 6.74 6.31
N ALA A 99 6.94 7.52 6.72
CA ALA A 99 7.14 8.62 7.67
C ALA A 99 7.39 8.16 9.11
N SER A 100 7.02 6.92 9.46
CA SER A 100 7.18 6.38 10.82
C SER A 100 7.98 5.08 10.89
N GLY A 101 8.26 4.44 9.75
CA GLY A 101 8.88 3.12 9.71
C GLY A 101 7.99 1.99 10.25
N ILE A 102 6.68 2.22 10.34
CA ILE A 102 5.71 1.20 10.78
C ILE A 102 5.39 0.26 9.61
N ILE A 103 5.43 -1.05 9.87
CA ILE A 103 4.91 -2.11 9.01
C ILE A 103 3.71 -2.78 9.67
N LEU A 104 2.67 -3.08 8.91
CA LEU A 104 1.59 -3.96 9.35
C LEU A 104 2.00 -5.41 9.06
N ASN A 105 2.08 -6.24 10.10
CA ASN A 105 2.36 -7.67 9.93
C ASN A 105 1.14 -8.42 9.38
N ASP A 106 1.36 -9.65 8.90
CA ASP A 106 0.31 -10.45 8.26
C ASP A 106 -0.89 -10.73 9.18
N ASP A 107 -0.68 -10.90 10.51
CA ASP A 107 -1.77 -11.13 11.46
C ASP A 107 -2.67 -9.90 11.60
N TYR A 108 -2.06 -8.71 11.65
CA TYR A 108 -2.79 -7.45 11.64
C TYR A 108 -3.63 -7.33 10.36
N ILE A 109 -3.01 -7.58 9.20
CA ILE A 109 -3.69 -7.51 7.90
C ILE A 109 -4.84 -8.52 7.86
N ARG A 110 -4.63 -9.79 8.25
CA ARG A 110 -5.67 -10.82 8.29
C ARG A 110 -6.85 -10.43 9.17
N THR A 111 -6.59 -9.83 10.33
CA THR A 111 -7.64 -9.36 11.23
C THR A 111 -8.53 -8.31 10.56
N LEU A 112 -7.94 -7.36 9.85
CA LEU A 112 -8.68 -6.30 9.18
C LEU A 112 -9.39 -6.78 7.92
N THR A 113 -8.75 -7.64 7.12
CA THR A 113 -9.37 -8.21 5.92
C THR A 113 -10.58 -9.07 6.27
N ALA A 114 -10.49 -9.89 7.32
CA ALA A 114 -11.63 -10.66 7.82
C ALA A 114 -12.80 -9.74 8.21
N ALA A 115 -12.52 -8.67 8.98
CA ALA A 115 -13.56 -7.71 9.37
C ALA A 115 -14.16 -6.97 8.17
N ALA A 116 -13.34 -6.61 7.16
CA ALA A 116 -13.81 -5.99 5.93
C ALA A 116 -14.72 -6.95 5.15
N HIS A 117 -14.32 -8.20 5.02
CA HIS A 117 -15.12 -9.22 4.34
C HIS A 117 -16.44 -9.52 5.05
N ASP A 118 -16.49 -9.53 6.39
CA ASP A 118 -17.71 -9.70 7.18
C ASP A 118 -18.80 -8.67 6.82
N VAL A 119 -18.40 -7.47 6.42
CA VAL A 119 -19.32 -6.38 6.06
C VAL A 119 -19.45 -6.14 4.54
N GLY A 120 -18.83 -6.99 3.72
CA GLY A 120 -18.88 -6.87 2.26
C GLY A 120 -17.94 -5.79 1.70
N ALA A 121 -17.02 -5.23 2.51
CA ALA A 121 -16.04 -4.23 2.07
C ALA A 121 -14.87 -4.86 1.31
N LEU A 122 -14.22 -4.07 0.43
CA LEU A 122 -12.91 -4.40 -0.13
C LEU A 122 -11.80 -3.89 0.81
N PHE A 123 -10.71 -4.66 0.88
CA PHE A 123 -9.50 -4.25 1.59
C PHE A 123 -8.38 -3.90 0.62
N VAL A 124 -7.90 -2.66 0.70
CA VAL A 124 -6.84 -2.10 -0.15
C VAL A 124 -5.56 -1.92 0.66
N LEU A 125 -4.47 -2.51 0.22
CA LEU A 125 -3.15 -2.42 0.86
C LEU A 125 -2.18 -1.65 -0.04
N ASP A 126 -1.66 -0.53 0.48
CA ASP A 126 -0.62 0.24 -0.17
C ASP A 126 0.75 -0.35 0.16
N CYS A 127 1.34 -1.05 -0.80
CA CYS A 127 2.66 -1.67 -0.73
C CYS A 127 3.74 -0.89 -1.48
N VAL A 128 3.53 0.39 -1.79
CA VAL A 128 4.51 1.21 -2.52
C VAL A 128 5.85 1.26 -1.77
N ALA A 129 5.84 1.35 -0.44
CA ALA A 129 7.06 1.43 0.37
C ALA A 129 7.48 0.09 1.01
N SER A 130 6.91 -1.04 0.59
CA SER A 130 7.15 -2.35 1.20
C SER A 130 8.54 -2.94 0.96
N GLY A 131 9.28 -2.42 -0.03
CA GLY A 131 10.57 -3.01 -0.39
C GLY A 131 10.40 -4.46 -0.86
N ALA A 132 11.22 -5.36 -0.33
CA ALA A 132 11.14 -6.79 -0.58
C ALA A 132 10.25 -7.55 0.43
N MET A 133 9.42 -6.85 1.21
CA MET A 133 8.43 -7.48 2.08
C MET A 133 7.20 -7.85 1.25
N TRP A 134 7.30 -9.01 0.61
CA TRP A 134 6.25 -9.55 -0.27
C TRP A 134 5.01 -9.94 0.51
N VAL A 135 3.84 -9.49 0.07
CA VAL A 135 2.55 -9.85 0.66
C VAL A 135 1.89 -10.94 -0.18
N ASP A 136 1.52 -12.05 0.45
CA ASP A 136 0.66 -13.04 -0.18
C ASP A 136 -0.80 -12.62 -0.03
N MET A 137 -1.39 -12.13 -1.14
CA MET A 137 -2.76 -11.64 -1.15
C MET A 137 -3.78 -12.73 -0.78
N ALA A 138 -3.55 -13.98 -1.20
CA ALA A 138 -4.44 -15.09 -0.88
C ALA A 138 -4.40 -15.44 0.60
N ALA A 139 -3.18 -15.53 1.19
CA ALA A 139 -3.00 -15.86 2.59
C ALA A 139 -3.42 -14.75 3.55
N THR A 140 -3.39 -13.49 3.12
CA THR A 140 -3.75 -12.32 3.92
C THR A 140 -5.17 -11.83 3.69
N GLY A 141 -5.82 -12.25 2.61
CA GLY A 141 -7.17 -11.81 2.23
C GLY A 141 -7.22 -10.42 1.60
N VAL A 142 -6.09 -9.84 1.19
CA VAL A 142 -6.03 -8.53 0.55
C VAL A 142 -6.74 -8.56 -0.80
N ASP A 143 -7.67 -7.63 -1.03
CA ASP A 143 -8.44 -7.55 -2.28
C ASP A 143 -7.72 -6.74 -3.36
N VAL A 144 -7.10 -5.62 -2.97
CA VAL A 144 -6.34 -4.75 -3.87
C VAL A 144 -4.99 -4.43 -3.25
N LEU A 145 -3.91 -4.69 -3.99
CA LEU A 145 -2.55 -4.36 -3.57
C LEU A 145 -1.94 -3.38 -4.58
N ILE A 146 -1.34 -2.29 -4.08
CA ILE A 146 -0.73 -1.24 -4.91
C ILE A 146 0.77 -1.25 -4.67
N SER A 147 1.56 -1.27 -5.75
CA SER A 147 3.02 -1.15 -5.71
C SER A 147 3.50 -0.17 -6.80
N ALA A 148 4.79 0.14 -6.79
CA ALA A 148 5.40 1.04 -7.77
C ALA A 148 6.85 0.65 -8.06
N PRO A 149 7.34 0.87 -9.30
CA PRO A 149 8.65 0.42 -9.75
C PRO A 149 9.85 1.06 -9.05
N GLN A 150 9.75 2.35 -8.69
CA GLN A 150 10.88 3.16 -8.21
C GLN A 150 11.23 2.95 -6.73
N LYS A 151 10.55 2.05 -6.05
CA LYS A 151 10.80 1.70 -4.65
C LYS A 151 11.52 0.35 -4.56
N GLY A 152 10.91 -0.66 -3.99
CA GLY A 152 11.52 -1.97 -3.79
C GLY A 152 12.01 -2.68 -5.06
N TRP A 153 11.47 -2.37 -6.21
CA TRP A 153 11.91 -2.91 -7.49
C TRP A 153 13.16 -2.23 -8.07
N SER A 154 13.58 -1.07 -7.54
CA SER A 154 14.77 -0.33 -7.99
C SER A 154 14.77 -0.02 -9.51
N SER A 155 13.59 0.20 -10.08
CA SER A 155 13.39 0.61 -11.47
C SER A 155 13.01 2.09 -11.56
N SER A 156 12.82 2.61 -12.78
CA SER A 156 12.36 3.98 -12.99
C SER A 156 10.87 4.11 -12.66
N PRO A 157 10.42 5.27 -12.13
CA PRO A 157 9.01 5.54 -11.97
C PRO A 157 8.33 5.61 -13.34
N CYS A 158 7.33 4.79 -13.57
CA CYS A 158 6.63 4.72 -14.85
C CYS A 158 5.14 4.38 -14.73
N CYS A 159 4.77 3.65 -13.68
CA CYS A 159 3.40 3.23 -13.49
C CYS A 159 3.11 2.96 -12.01
N ALA A 160 1.83 2.84 -11.68
CA ALA A 160 1.40 2.06 -10.54
C ALA A 160 1.12 0.62 -11.00
N MET A 161 1.48 -0.34 -10.17
CA MET A 161 1.10 -1.74 -10.32
C MET A 161 -0.05 -2.00 -9.34
N VAL A 162 -1.23 -2.30 -9.86
CA VAL A 162 -2.43 -2.58 -9.07
C VAL A 162 -2.81 -4.05 -9.27
N MET A 163 -2.65 -4.85 -8.22
CA MET A 163 -3.02 -6.25 -8.22
C MET A 163 -4.41 -6.41 -7.62
N LEU A 164 -5.27 -7.15 -8.27
CA LEU A 164 -6.64 -7.41 -7.88
C LEU A 164 -6.80 -8.88 -7.50
N SER A 165 -7.46 -9.16 -6.37
CA SER A 165 -8.00 -10.49 -6.08
C SER A 165 -9.16 -10.81 -7.04
N GLU A 166 -9.59 -12.05 -7.10
CA GLU A 166 -10.78 -12.43 -7.86
C GLU A 166 -12.01 -11.62 -7.43
N ARG A 167 -12.17 -11.39 -6.13
CA ARG A 167 -13.25 -10.59 -5.55
C ARG A 167 -13.22 -9.14 -6.03
N ALA A 168 -12.05 -8.49 -6.02
CA ALA A 168 -11.89 -7.13 -6.53
C ALA A 168 -12.09 -7.06 -8.05
N ARG A 169 -11.61 -8.08 -8.78
CA ARG A 169 -11.80 -8.20 -10.24
C ARG A 169 -13.29 -8.29 -10.60
N GLN A 170 -14.07 -9.07 -9.86
CA GLN A 170 -15.51 -9.15 -10.06
C GLN A 170 -16.21 -7.86 -9.66
N ALA A 171 -15.81 -7.24 -8.53
CA ALA A 171 -16.44 -6.01 -8.04
C ALA A 171 -16.26 -4.83 -9.02
N ILE A 172 -15.16 -4.76 -9.78
CA ILE A 172 -14.86 -3.65 -10.69
C ILE A 172 -15.93 -3.49 -11.79
N ASP A 173 -16.59 -4.59 -12.20
CA ASP A 173 -17.58 -4.58 -13.27
C ASP A 173 -18.82 -3.74 -12.92
N GLY A 174 -19.19 -3.71 -11.64
CA GLY A 174 -20.27 -2.89 -11.10
C GLY A 174 -19.90 -1.44 -10.77
N THR A 175 -18.66 -1.00 -11.04
CA THR A 175 -18.18 0.33 -10.68
C THR A 175 -17.92 1.23 -11.89
N THR A 176 -17.85 2.53 -11.65
CA THR A 176 -17.49 3.54 -12.64
C THR A 176 -16.48 4.50 -12.04
N SER A 177 -15.35 4.68 -12.71
CA SER A 177 -14.33 5.65 -12.30
C SER A 177 -14.79 7.09 -12.56
N SER A 178 -14.44 8.00 -11.67
CA SER A 178 -14.59 9.45 -11.88
C SER A 178 -13.39 10.08 -12.61
N SER A 179 -12.42 9.28 -13.06
CA SER A 179 -11.26 9.73 -13.84
C SER A 179 -11.22 9.06 -15.20
N PHE A 180 -10.85 9.82 -16.24
CA PHE A 180 -10.59 9.24 -17.56
C PHE A 180 -9.23 8.52 -17.58
N SER A 181 -8.14 9.22 -17.27
CA SER A 181 -6.77 8.67 -17.38
C SER A 181 -6.41 7.64 -16.32
N CYS A 182 -7.02 7.72 -15.14
CA CYS A 182 -6.85 6.76 -14.04
C CYS A 182 -8.03 5.78 -13.92
N ASP A 183 -8.79 5.54 -14.98
CA ASP A 183 -9.86 4.53 -15.00
C ASP A 183 -9.25 3.12 -14.93
N LEU A 184 -9.29 2.53 -13.74
CA LEU A 184 -8.69 1.22 -13.47
C LEU A 184 -9.36 0.11 -14.29
N LYS A 185 -10.67 0.20 -14.50
CA LYS A 185 -11.41 -0.76 -15.33
C LYS A 185 -10.96 -0.70 -16.79
N LYS A 186 -10.72 0.50 -17.32
CA LYS A 186 -10.19 0.67 -18.67
C LYS A 186 -8.79 0.11 -18.81
N TRP A 187 -7.90 0.39 -17.87
CA TRP A 187 -6.54 -0.16 -17.87
C TRP A 187 -6.54 -1.69 -17.72
N MET A 188 -7.45 -2.25 -16.93
CA MET A 188 -7.62 -3.69 -16.84
C MET A 188 -8.04 -4.30 -18.19
N GLN A 189 -9.00 -3.68 -18.90
CA GLN A 189 -9.41 -4.13 -20.23
C GLN A 189 -8.25 -4.08 -21.24
N ILE A 190 -7.37 -3.08 -21.14
CA ILE A 190 -6.15 -3.00 -21.96
C ILE A 190 -5.22 -4.16 -21.65
N ALA A 191 -4.93 -4.44 -20.36
CA ALA A 191 -4.09 -5.56 -19.95
C ALA A 191 -4.64 -6.91 -20.45
N GLU A 192 -5.92 -7.16 -20.23
CA GLU A 192 -6.60 -8.37 -20.68
C GLU A 192 -6.60 -8.53 -22.23
N GLY A 193 -6.67 -7.40 -22.95
CA GLY A 193 -6.55 -7.39 -24.42
C GLY A 193 -5.17 -7.84 -24.87
N TYR A 194 -4.11 -7.29 -24.27
CA TYR A 194 -2.73 -7.68 -24.58
C TYR A 194 -2.44 -9.13 -24.21
N GLU A 195 -2.93 -9.62 -23.08
CA GLU A 195 -2.81 -11.04 -22.69
C GLU A 195 -3.43 -12.00 -23.72
N LYS A 196 -4.47 -11.56 -24.41
CA LYS A 196 -5.13 -12.28 -25.51
C LYS A 196 -4.46 -12.07 -26.88
N GLY A 197 -3.32 -11.36 -26.92
CA GLY A 197 -2.62 -11.01 -28.16
C GLY A 197 -3.35 -9.98 -29.04
N GLN A 198 -4.27 -9.22 -28.46
CA GLN A 198 -5.03 -8.18 -29.15
C GLN A 198 -4.37 -6.81 -28.96
N HIS A 199 -4.51 -5.93 -29.96
CA HIS A 199 -4.14 -4.53 -29.82
C HIS A 199 -5.26 -3.78 -29.08
N ALA A 200 -4.90 -3.03 -28.04
CA ALA A 200 -5.82 -2.17 -27.30
C ALA A 200 -5.10 -0.87 -26.89
N TYR A 201 -5.82 0.24 -26.88
CA TYR A 201 -5.30 1.57 -26.55
C TYR A 201 -6.30 2.33 -25.67
N HIS A 202 -5.78 3.01 -24.67
CA HIS A 202 -6.54 3.96 -23.86
C HIS A 202 -5.83 5.31 -23.81
N THR A 203 -4.62 5.36 -23.22
CA THR A 203 -3.71 6.52 -23.29
C THR A 203 -2.28 6.02 -23.45
N THR A 204 -1.33 6.95 -23.66
CA THR A 204 0.07 6.61 -23.87
C THR A 204 0.69 5.98 -22.62
N MET A 205 1.44 4.89 -22.83
CA MET A 205 2.22 4.19 -21.82
C MET A 205 3.71 4.51 -21.95
N PRO A 206 4.46 4.60 -20.83
CA PRO A 206 5.91 4.79 -20.83
C PRO A 206 6.62 3.46 -21.13
N THR A 207 6.58 3.00 -22.38
CA THR A 207 6.98 1.66 -22.81
C THR A 207 8.44 1.33 -22.51
N ASP A 208 9.35 2.28 -22.67
CA ASP A 208 10.79 2.07 -22.39
C ASP A 208 11.03 1.74 -20.91
N ALA A 209 10.38 2.49 -20.02
CA ALA A 209 10.49 2.27 -18.59
C ALA A 209 9.78 0.96 -18.16
N LEU A 210 8.71 0.55 -18.84
CA LEU A 210 8.06 -0.75 -18.60
C LEU A 210 8.93 -1.92 -19.03
N VAL A 211 9.68 -1.80 -20.13
CA VAL A 211 10.69 -2.80 -20.53
C VAL A 211 11.75 -2.94 -19.44
N ARG A 212 12.27 -1.81 -18.93
CA ARG A 212 13.23 -1.84 -17.82
C ARG A 212 12.64 -2.46 -16.55
N LEU A 213 11.40 -2.14 -16.21
CA LEU A 213 10.71 -2.76 -15.07
C LEU A 213 10.62 -4.29 -15.23
N ARG A 214 10.21 -4.78 -16.40
CA ARG A 214 10.19 -6.22 -16.71
C ARG A 214 11.55 -6.86 -16.46
N ASP A 215 12.62 -6.25 -16.95
CA ASP A 215 13.98 -6.78 -16.82
C ASP A 215 14.40 -6.88 -15.35
N VAL A 216 14.15 -5.84 -14.55
CA VAL A 216 14.42 -5.85 -13.10
C VAL A 216 13.59 -6.90 -12.36
N MET A 217 12.33 -7.09 -12.76
CA MET A 217 11.50 -8.16 -12.17
C MET A 217 12.05 -9.56 -12.48
N LEU A 218 12.58 -9.76 -13.71
CA LEU A 218 13.23 -11.01 -14.10
C LEU A 218 14.54 -11.21 -13.34
N GLU A 219 15.38 -10.18 -13.20
CA GLU A 219 16.60 -10.18 -12.39
C GLU A 219 16.28 -10.57 -10.93
N THR A 220 15.28 -9.92 -10.32
CA THR A 220 14.85 -10.20 -8.94
C THR A 220 14.36 -11.64 -8.79
N ARG A 221 13.59 -12.13 -9.76
CA ARG A 221 13.12 -13.52 -9.76
C ARG A 221 14.28 -14.51 -9.87
N ALA A 222 15.25 -14.24 -10.72
CA ALA A 222 16.45 -15.07 -10.88
C ALA A 222 17.32 -15.07 -9.61
N TYR A 223 17.43 -13.93 -8.93
CA TYR A 223 18.13 -13.82 -7.64
C TYR A 223 17.41 -14.56 -6.51
N GLY A 224 16.09 -14.59 -6.54
CA GLY A 224 15.20 -15.26 -5.60
C GLY A 224 14.49 -14.33 -4.63
N PHE A 225 13.17 -14.29 -4.70
CA PHE A 225 12.33 -13.40 -3.86
C PHE A 225 12.52 -13.62 -2.35
N ALA A 226 12.64 -14.88 -1.91
CA ALA A 226 12.89 -15.20 -0.51
C ALA A 226 14.25 -14.64 -0.06
N LYS A 227 15.29 -14.81 -0.87
CA LYS A 227 16.62 -14.33 -0.58
C LYS A 227 16.68 -12.81 -0.44
N VAL A 228 16.08 -12.07 -1.39
CA VAL A 228 16.00 -10.60 -1.31
C VAL A 228 15.29 -10.14 -0.05
N ARG A 229 14.18 -10.82 0.33
CA ARG A 229 13.45 -10.53 1.56
C ARG A 229 14.32 -10.75 2.79
N ASP A 230 14.99 -11.90 2.90
CA ASP A 230 15.79 -12.26 4.07
C ASP A 230 17.00 -11.31 4.22
N GLU A 231 17.64 -10.94 3.12
CA GLU A 231 18.73 -9.95 3.12
C GLU A 231 18.23 -8.55 3.52
N GLN A 232 17.07 -8.13 3.07
CA GLN A 232 16.47 -6.85 3.50
C GLN A 232 16.16 -6.87 5.01
N ILE A 233 15.63 -7.96 5.54
CA ILE A 233 15.35 -8.10 6.97
C ILE A 233 16.67 -8.02 7.77
N ALA A 234 17.68 -8.76 7.36
CA ALA A 234 18.98 -8.78 8.01
C ALA A 234 19.62 -7.39 8.00
N LEU A 235 19.66 -6.71 6.85
CA LEU A 235 20.21 -5.36 6.72
C LEU A 235 19.45 -4.35 7.57
N GLY A 236 18.13 -4.33 7.50
CA GLY A 236 17.30 -3.40 8.28
C GLY A 236 17.45 -3.59 9.78
N THR A 237 17.60 -4.83 10.23
CA THR A 237 17.87 -5.16 11.64
C THR A 237 19.23 -4.62 12.09
N GLN A 238 20.29 -4.81 11.29
CA GLN A 238 21.63 -4.31 11.58
C GLN A 238 21.67 -2.77 11.61
N VAL A 239 21.07 -2.10 10.63
CA VAL A 239 21.03 -0.63 10.57
C VAL A 239 20.29 -0.07 11.79
N ARG A 240 19.14 -0.64 12.15
CA ARG A 240 18.39 -0.19 13.32
C ARG A 240 19.17 -0.40 14.62
N ALA A 241 19.77 -1.56 14.83
CA ALA A 241 20.60 -1.83 15.99
C ALA A 241 21.78 -0.85 16.11
N LEU A 242 22.42 -0.50 14.99
CA LEU A 242 23.49 0.49 14.96
C LEU A 242 22.97 1.87 15.38
N LEU A 243 21.83 2.32 14.87
CA LEU A 243 21.25 3.62 15.23
C LEU A 243 20.83 3.64 16.71
N GLU A 244 20.14 2.62 17.18
CA GLU A 244 19.73 2.50 18.59
C GLU A 244 20.95 2.49 19.55
N SER A 245 22.05 1.81 19.20
CA SER A 245 23.28 1.80 20.00
C SER A 245 23.98 3.17 20.06
N ARG A 246 23.63 4.09 19.16
CA ARG A 246 24.14 5.46 19.12
C ARG A 246 23.16 6.49 19.68
N GLY A 247 22.09 6.06 20.32
CA GLY A 247 21.10 6.96 20.95
C GLY A 247 20.04 7.49 20.01
N PHE A 248 19.81 6.84 18.86
CA PHE A 248 18.73 7.15 17.92
C PHE A 248 17.61 6.10 18.02
N PRO A 249 16.71 6.18 18.99
CA PRO A 249 15.67 5.17 19.17
C PRO A 249 14.68 5.15 18.00
N SER A 250 14.14 3.96 17.71
CA SER A 250 13.18 3.77 16.62
C SER A 250 11.87 4.52 16.88
N VAL A 251 11.32 5.14 15.84
CA VAL A 251 9.97 5.73 15.87
C VAL A 251 8.91 4.63 15.88
N ALA A 252 9.10 3.55 15.13
CA ALA A 252 8.18 2.41 15.16
C ALA A 252 8.37 1.55 16.42
N ALA A 253 7.26 1.16 17.02
CA ALA A 253 7.23 0.26 18.19
C ALA A 253 7.64 -1.18 17.82
N ASP A 254 8.04 -1.96 18.82
CA ASP A 254 8.34 -3.38 18.66
C ASP A 254 7.14 -4.14 18.07
N GLY A 255 7.43 -5.07 17.19
CA GLY A 255 6.42 -5.82 16.41
C GLY A 255 5.93 -5.09 15.14
N PHE A 256 6.28 -3.79 14.98
CA PHE A 256 5.87 -2.98 13.82
C PHE A 256 7.04 -2.28 13.12
N LYS A 257 8.27 -2.68 13.38
CA LYS A 257 9.48 -2.08 12.78
C LYS A 257 9.69 -2.59 11.36
N ALA A 258 9.49 -1.72 10.35
CA ALA A 258 9.71 -2.08 8.94
C ALA A 258 11.20 -2.33 8.65
N PRO A 259 11.56 -3.44 8.01
CA PRO A 259 12.97 -3.73 7.71
C PRO A 259 13.54 -2.89 6.55
N GLY A 260 12.69 -2.43 5.64
CA GLY A 260 13.13 -1.61 4.49
C GLY A 260 13.06 -0.10 4.72
N VAL A 261 12.49 0.35 5.86
CA VAL A 261 12.34 1.76 6.20
C VAL A 261 12.66 1.94 7.68
N VAL A 262 13.82 2.50 7.97
CA VAL A 262 14.28 2.74 9.34
C VAL A 262 14.12 4.22 9.65
N VAL A 263 13.24 4.54 10.60
CA VAL A 263 13.00 5.89 11.09
C VAL A 263 13.36 5.96 12.56
N SER A 264 14.19 6.93 12.92
CA SER A 264 14.69 7.11 14.29
C SER A 264 14.49 8.55 14.76
N TYR A 265 14.31 8.70 16.05
CA TYR A 265 14.32 10.00 16.69
C TYR A 265 15.75 10.57 16.77
N THR A 266 15.87 11.88 16.71
CA THR A 266 17.09 12.63 17.04
C THR A 266 16.76 13.81 17.94
N THR A 267 17.70 14.18 18.81
CA THR A 267 17.66 15.42 19.58
C THR A 267 18.62 16.45 19.00
N ASP A 268 19.42 16.09 17.98
CA ASP A 268 20.34 17.00 17.32
C ASP A 268 19.62 17.82 16.26
N PRO A 269 19.51 19.16 16.44
CA PRO A 269 18.85 20.02 15.46
C PRO A 269 19.66 20.15 14.15
N GLY A 270 20.94 19.76 14.13
CA GLY A 270 21.77 19.72 12.94
C GLY A 270 21.50 18.52 12.02
N ILE A 271 20.81 17.48 12.52
CA ILE A 271 20.39 16.33 11.74
C ILE A 271 18.98 16.61 11.23
N GLN A 272 18.88 16.99 9.98
CA GLN A 272 17.61 17.19 9.28
C GLN A 272 17.39 16.10 8.24
N ASN A 273 16.13 15.78 7.96
CA ASN A 273 15.73 14.82 6.92
C ASN A 273 16.03 15.34 5.51
#